data_5de945ec4b6a0cc3df67a6a27d071e3b
#
_entry.id   5de945ec4b6a0cc3df67a6a27d071e3b
#
_cell.length_a   1.000
_cell.length_b   1.000
_cell.length_c   1.000
_cell.angle_alpha   90.00
_cell.angle_beta   90.00
_cell.angle_gamma   90.00
#
_symmetry.space_group_name_H-M   'P 1'
#
loop_
_entity.id
_entity.type
_entity.pdbx_description
1 polymer ?
#
loop_
_entity_poly.entity_id
_entity_poly.type
_entity_poly.pdbx_seq_one_letter_code
_entity_poly.pdbx_strand_id
1 'polypeptide(L)'
;DTEPVRICSFFENGYILDEVQAIRVLDEDRMELLVRLDGSRALLHMVKQEGVQAKKEEIVLALGDENPLLMDYVSKFNRRSETYRVTVRLHEANETGQEFIDKLQMELAAGRGPDLLMNGQIDAADMARNGYLQELTGILDDGDGLWTAAMECGKIDGVTYGIPYAGQLFFSTYSQKLTGGRESWTIREFIQAVKASDAEILQYGLSGADIVFYYGLLDNDNTELIDWANGE
;
A
#
# COMPACT_ATOMS: atom_id res chain seq x y z
N ASP A 1 35.08 15.43 -17.42
CA ASP A 1 33.74 14.94 -17.00
C ASP A 1 33.75 14.91 -15.47
N THR A 2 33.03 15.86 -14.88
CA THR A 2 32.81 15.85 -13.41
C THR A 2 31.63 14.91 -13.13
N GLU A 3 31.80 14.05 -12.13
CA GLU A 3 30.69 13.20 -11.68
C GLU A 3 29.50 14.07 -11.25
N PRO A 4 28.25 13.67 -11.58
CA PRO A 4 27.08 14.42 -11.15
C PRO A 4 26.98 14.44 -9.64
N VAL A 5 26.79 15.62 -9.06
CA VAL A 5 26.59 15.80 -7.63
C VAL A 5 25.10 15.92 -7.34
N ARG A 6 24.58 15.10 -6.44
CA ARG A 6 23.20 15.18 -5.96
C ARG A 6 23.01 16.46 -5.15
N ILE A 7 22.14 17.35 -5.63
CA ILE A 7 21.85 18.62 -4.96
C ILE A 7 20.77 18.45 -3.91
N CYS A 8 19.68 17.74 -4.24
CA CYS A 8 18.58 17.48 -3.31
C CYS A 8 17.81 16.21 -3.75
N SER A 9 16.95 15.73 -2.87
CA SER A 9 15.94 14.73 -3.21
C SER A 9 14.56 15.37 -3.12
N PHE A 10 13.78 15.29 -4.18
CA PHE A 10 12.39 15.77 -4.15
C PHE A 10 11.58 14.99 -3.12
N PHE A 11 11.72 13.68 -3.10
CA PHE A 11 11.01 12.80 -2.18
C PHE A 11 11.32 13.11 -0.71
N GLU A 12 12.60 13.31 -0.35
CA GLU A 12 12.99 13.70 1.00
C GLU A 12 12.44 15.08 1.42
N ASN A 13 12.14 15.93 0.44
CA ASN A 13 11.48 17.22 0.65
C ASN A 13 9.94 17.14 0.55
N GLY A 14 9.39 15.94 0.41
CA GLY A 14 7.96 15.69 0.38
C GLY A 14 7.28 15.90 -0.98
N TYR A 15 8.01 15.70 -2.08
CA TYR A 15 7.49 15.78 -3.44
C TYR A 15 7.83 14.52 -4.22
N ILE A 16 6.84 13.94 -4.90
CA ILE A 16 7.09 12.86 -5.88
C ILE A 16 7.41 13.46 -7.24
N LEU A 17 8.14 12.72 -8.06
CA LEU A 17 8.57 13.23 -9.36
C LEU A 17 7.40 13.63 -10.27
N ASP A 18 6.30 12.90 -10.20
CA ASP A 18 5.08 13.17 -10.98
C ASP A 18 4.39 14.48 -10.62
N GLU A 19 4.62 14.99 -9.41
CA GLU A 19 4.16 16.31 -9.00
C GLU A 19 4.98 17.44 -9.64
N VAL A 20 6.24 17.19 -10.03
CA VAL A 20 7.17 18.20 -10.54
C VAL A 20 6.95 18.36 -12.05
N GLN A 21 6.43 19.51 -12.47
CA GLN A 21 6.14 19.83 -13.86
C GLN A 21 7.29 20.55 -14.58
N ALA A 22 8.01 21.38 -13.86
CA ALA A 22 9.18 22.09 -14.39
C ALA A 22 10.13 22.48 -13.27
N ILE A 23 11.41 22.59 -13.63
CA ILE A 23 12.49 23.04 -12.76
C ILE A 23 13.20 24.20 -13.44
N ARG A 24 13.43 25.27 -12.71
CA ARG A 24 14.24 26.41 -13.14
C ARG A 24 15.34 26.68 -12.13
N VAL A 25 16.57 26.49 -12.51
CA VAL A 25 17.73 26.87 -11.71
C VAL A 25 17.96 28.36 -11.89
N LEU A 26 18.01 29.11 -10.80
CA LEU A 26 18.25 30.55 -10.79
C LEU A 26 19.74 30.87 -10.61
N ASP A 27 20.37 30.19 -9.67
CA ASP A 27 21.80 30.26 -9.39
C ASP A 27 22.28 29.02 -8.60
N GLU A 28 23.47 29.04 -8.03
CA GLU A 28 24.08 27.92 -7.31
C GLU A 28 23.30 27.51 -6.05
N ASP A 29 22.52 28.43 -5.48
CA ASP A 29 21.82 28.23 -4.20
C ASP A 29 20.29 28.27 -4.32
N ARG A 30 19.76 28.62 -5.49
CA ARG A 30 18.30 28.83 -5.65
C ARG A 30 17.74 28.15 -6.89
N MET A 31 16.60 27.50 -6.72
CA MET A 31 15.80 26.95 -7.82
C MET A 31 14.31 27.19 -7.62
N GLU A 32 13.58 27.18 -8.70
CA GLU A 32 12.13 27.21 -8.72
C GLU A 32 11.59 25.90 -9.25
N LEU A 33 10.56 25.37 -8.57
CA LEU A 33 9.82 24.18 -9.01
C LEU A 33 8.39 24.57 -9.30
N LEU A 34 7.92 24.30 -10.51
CA LEU A 34 6.49 24.27 -10.78
C LEU A 34 5.97 22.89 -10.42
N VAL A 35 5.11 22.81 -9.45
CA VAL A 35 4.52 21.54 -8.97
C VAL A 35 3.01 21.53 -9.13
N ARG A 36 2.43 20.34 -9.22
CA ARG A 36 0.99 20.13 -9.15
C ARG A 36 0.66 19.33 -7.89
N LEU A 37 0.03 19.99 -6.93
CA LEU A 37 -0.34 19.44 -5.64
C LEU A 37 -1.86 19.43 -5.51
N ASP A 38 -2.47 18.27 -5.26
CA ASP A 38 -3.91 18.11 -5.06
C ASP A 38 -4.77 18.81 -6.15
N GLY A 39 -4.32 18.68 -7.42
CA GLY A 39 -4.99 19.29 -8.58
C GLY A 39 -4.67 20.75 -8.84
N SER A 40 -3.99 21.45 -7.94
CA SER A 40 -3.60 22.85 -8.07
C SER A 40 -2.12 22.97 -8.46
N ARG A 41 -1.78 24.05 -9.18
CA ARG A 41 -0.40 24.37 -9.50
C ARG A 41 0.17 25.36 -8.48
N ALA A 42 1.40 25.09 -8.06
CA ALA A 42 2.16 25.96 -7.16
C ALA A 42 3.56 26.19 -7.69
N LEU A 43 4.08 27.40 -7.50
CA LEU A 43 5.48 27.71 -7.75
C LEU A 43 6.20 27.73 -6.40
N LEU A 44 7.16 26.84 -6.25
CA LEU A 44 7.98 26.74 -5.06
C LEU A 44 9.33 27.37 -5.29
N HIS A 45 9.77 28.19 -4.34
CA HIS A 45 11.12 28.74 -4.31
C HIS A 45 11.95 27.92 -3.33
N MET A 46 12.91 27.18 -3.85
CA MET A 46 13.84 26.39 -3.06
C MET A 46 15.16 27.14 -2.90
N VAL A 47 15.65 27.21 -1.69
CA VAL A 47 16.92 27.84 -1.33
C VAL A 47 17.76 26.80 -0.62
N LYS A 48 19.02 26.67 -1.08
CA LYS A 48 20.01 25.83 -0.41
C LYS A 48 20.30 26.41 0.96
N GLN A 49 20.13 25.62 1.98
CA GLN A 49 20.49 25.99 3.35
C GLN A 49 21.76 25.24 3.76
N GLU A 50 22.78 25.95 4.16
CA GLU A 50 23.95 25.36 4.80
C GLU A 50 23.67 25.15 6.29
N GLY A 51 23.69 23.90 6.68
CA GLY A 51 24.03 23.51 8.06
C GLY A 51 22.92 23.38 9.09
N VAL A 52 21.63 23.67 8.86
CA VAL A 52 20.61 23.38 9.87
C VAL A 52 19.26 23.03 9.23
N GLN A 53 19.13 21.84 8.70
CA GLN A 53 17.79 21.23 8.77
C GLN A 53 17.54 20.87 10.24
N ALA A 54 16.43 21.33 10.81
CA ALA A 54 15.92 20.72 12.03
C ALA A 54 15.91 19.21 11.78
N LYS A 55 16.73 18.46 12.56
CA LYS A 55 16.95 17.05 12.31
C LYS A 55 15.66 16.33 12.66
N LYS A 56 14.82 16.12 11.64
CA LYS A 56 13.62 15.31 11.81
C LYS A 56 14.05 13.90 12.21
N GLU A 57 13.32 13.30 13.10
CA GLU A 57 13.50 11.90 13.44
C GLU A 57 13.13 11.04 12.22
N GLU A 58 13.99 10.10 11.91
CA GLU A 58 13.81 9.25 10.74
C GLU A 58 12.96 8.02 11.11
N ILE A 59 11.96 7.73 10.28
CA ILE A 59 11.14 6.51 10.32
C ILE A 59 11.42 5.76 9.04
N VAL A 60 11.93 4.56 9.13
CA VAL A 60 12.25 3.72 7.97
C VAL A 60 11.06 2.82 7.64
N LEU A 61 10.49 3.01 6.45
CA LEU A 61 9.44 2.16 5.89
C LEU A 61 10.04 1.21 4.84
N ALA A 62 10.02 -0.08 5.10
CA ALA A 62 10.44 -1.08 4.13
C ALA A 62 9.26 -1.50 3.23
N LEU A 63 9.48 -1.41 1.92
CA LEU A 63 8.58 -1.89 0.88
C LEU A 63 9.33 -2.92 0.04
N GLY A 64 8.69 -4.03 -0.32
CA GLY A 64 9.28 -4.94 -1.32
C GLY A 64 9.40 -4.24 -2.67
N ASP A 65 8.28 -3.77 -3.20
CA ASP A 65 8.19 -3.06 -4.47
C ASP A 65 7.67 -1.63 -4.29
N GLU A 66 7.94 -0.78 -5.27
CA GLU A 66 7.43 0.57 -5.29
C GLU A 66 5.89 0.58 -5.37
N ASN A 67 5.25 1.29 -4.45
CA ASN A 67 3.81 1.47 -4.43
C ASN A 67 3.48 2.97 -4.57
N PRO A 68 2.99 3.42 -5.75
CA PRO A 68 2.77 4.83 -6.01
C PRO A 68 1.81 5.50 -5.03
N LEU A 69 0.76 4.80 -4.57
CA LEU A 69 -0.20 5.35 -3.61
C LEU A 69 0.47 5.59 -2.25
N LEU A 70 1.25 4.62 -1.78
CA LEU A 70 1.96 4.75 -0.51
C LEU A 70 3.06 5.80 -0.58
N MET A 71 3.77 5.90 -1.72
CA MET A 71 4.75 6.97 -1.97
C MET A 71 4.12 8.36 -1.92
N ASP A 72 2.91 8.52 -2.46
CA ASP A 72 2.14 9.77 -2.37
C ASP A 72 1.79 10.11 -0.91
N TYR A 73 1.32 9.14 -0.12
CA TYR A 73 1.04 9.35 1.30
C TYR A 73 2.31 9.71 2.09
N VAL A 74 3.41 9.02 1.87
CA VAL A 74 4.71 9.32 2.51
C VAL A 74 5.17 10.72 2.14
N SER A 75 5.07 11.12 0.88
CA SER A 75 5.48 12.46 0.44
C SER A 75 4.62 13.55 1.10
N LYS A 76 3.31 13.35 1.18
CA LYS A 76 2.38 14.26 1.87
C LYS A 76 2.67 14.35 3.37
N PHE A 77 2.98 13.23 4.01
CA PHE A 77 3.40 13.19 5.41
C PHE A 77 4.70 13.97 5.61
N ASN A 78 5.73 13.69 4.83
CA ASN A 78 7.04 14.35 4.94
C ASN A 78 6.97 15.86 4.75
N ARG A 79 6.06 16.33 3.90
CA ARG A 79 5.80 17.75 3.65
C ARG A 79 5.14 18.44 4.85
N ARG A 80 4.26 17.74 5.57
CA ARG A 80 3.47 18.32 6.67
C ARG A 80 4.13 18.15 8.05
N SER A 81 4.84 17.05 8.25
CA SER A 81 5.47 16.76 9.54
C SER A 81 6.68 17.63 9.75
N GLU A 82 6.77 18.27 10.91
CA GLU A 82 7.94 19.06 11.35
C GLU A 82 8.93 18.20 12.16
N THR A 83 8.44 17.13 12.79
CA THR A 83 9.20 16.29 13.71
C THR A 83 9.79 15.06 13.06
N TYR A 84 9.02 14.40 12.20
CA TYR A 84 9.37 13.11 11.61
C TYR A 84 9.56 13.19 10.11
N ARG A 85 10.40 12.30 9.59
CA ARG A 85 10.56 12.03 8.16
C ARG A 85 10.49 10.53 7.93
N VAL A 86 9.63 10.10 7.03
CA VAL A 86 9.62 8.72 6.54
C VAL A 86 10.57 8.59 5.37
N THR A 87 11.54 7.68 5.49
CA THR A 87 12.39 7.23 4.37
C THR A 87 11.90 5.87 3.91
N VAL A 88 11.89 5.65 2.60
CA VAL A 88 11.44 4.40 2.01
C VAL A 88 12.63 3.57 1.58
N ARG A 89 12.67 2.32 2.04
CA ARG A 89 13.64 1.32 1.64
C ARG A 89 12.97 0.32 0.70
N LEU A 90 13.40 0.28 -0.54
CA LEU A 90 13.00 -0.69 -1.54
C LEU A 90 14.04 -1.81 -1.65
N HIS A 91 13.67 -2.94 -2.25
CA HIS A 91 14.66 -3.94 -2.62
C HIS A 91 15.64 -3.37 -3.68
N GLU A 92 16.85 -3.87 -3.69
CA GLU A 92 17.86 -3.44 -4.65
C GLU A 92 17.59 -4.02 -6.05
N ALA A 93 18.00 -3.33 -7.11
CA ALA A 93 17.71 -3.73 -8.50
C ALA A 93 18.19 -5.15 -8.86
N ASN A 94 19.19 -5.67 -8.16
CA ASN A 94 19.74 -7.00 -8.36
C ASN A 94 19.33 -8.02 -7.28
N GLU A 95 18.46 -7.63 -6.35
CA GLU A 95 17.93 -8.42 -5.25
C GLU A 95 16.60 -9.02 -5.66
N THR A 96 16.39 -10.28 -5.41
CA THR A 96 15.08 -10.92 -5.58
C THR A 96 14.18 -10.56 -4.40
N GLY A 97 12.86 -10.65 -4.58
CA GLY A 97 11.92 -10.44 -3.47
C GLY A 97 12.20 -11.36 -2.28
N GLN A 98 12.63 -12.60 -2.52
CA GLN A 98 12.98 -13.53 -1.45
C GLN A 98 14.25 -13.11 -0.70
N GLU A 99 15.28 -12.68 -1.40
CA GLU A 99 16.53 -12.19 -0.77
C GLU A 99 16.25 -10.94 0.09
N PHE A 100 15.37 -10.06 -0.37
CA PHE A 100 14.93 -8.90 0.41
C PHE A 100 14.23 -9.34 1.71
N ILE A 101 13.33 -10.32 1.64
CA ILE A 101 12.62 -10.87 2.80
C ILE A 101 13.59 -11.54 3.78
N ASP A 102 14.51 -12.36 3.29
CA ASP A 102 15.49 -13.07 4.13
C ASP A 102 16.40 -12.08 4.87
N LYS A 103 16.85 -11.00 4.17
CA LYS A 103 17.64 -9.93 4.76
C LYS A 103 16.85 -9.16 5.82
N LEU A 104 15.58 -8.84 5.53
CA LEU A 104 14.70 -8.18 6.45
C LEU A 104 14.47 -9.00 7.73
N GLN A 105 14.25 -10.32 7.61
CA GLN A 105 14.09 -11.20 8.76
C GLN A 105 15.36 -11.27 9.61
N MET A 106 16.53 -11.33 8.99
CA MET A 106 17.81 -11.29 9.72
C MET A 106 18.01 -9.95 10.47
N GLU A 107 17.64 -8.85 9.86
CA GLU A 107 17.74 -7.53 10.50
C GLU A 107 16.77 -7.40 11.68
N LEU A 108 15.52 -7.87 11.53
CA LEU A 108 14.54 -7.91 12.62
C LEU A 108 15.01 -8.78 13.78
N ALA A 109 15.52 -9.98 13.48
CA ALA A 109 16.07 -10.86 14.49
C ALA A 109 17.29 -10.26 15.22
N ALA A 110 18.04 -9.37 14.56
CA ALA A 110 19.16 -8.64 15.15
C ALA A 110 18.74 -7.33 15.87
N GLY A 111 17.43 -7.01 15.92
CA GLY A 111 16.91 -5.76 16.50
C GLY A 111 17.28 -4.50 15.71
N ARG A 112 17.51 -4.63 14.42
CA ARG A 112 17.90 -3.54 13.51
C ARG A 112 17.00 -3.43 12.30
N GLY A 113 15.79 -3.94 12.39
CA GLY A 113 14.80 -3.87 11.32
C GLY A 113 14.30 -2.45 11.07
N PRO A 114 13.49 -2.25 10.02
CA PRO A 114 12.80 -1.00 9.77
C PRO A 114 11.74 -0.74 10.85
N ASP A 115 11.34 0.53 10.99
CA ASP A 115 10.27 0.92 11.93
C ASP A 115 8.89 0.51 11.45
N LEU A 116 8.69 0.54 10.14
CA LEU A 116 7.44 0.16 9.46
C LEU A 116 7.77 -0.79 8.31
N LEU A 117 6.87 -1.73 8.06
CA LEU A 117 6.95 -2.60 6.89
C LEU A 117 5.59 -2.75 6.22
N MET A 118 5.61 -2.85 4.89
CA MET A 118 4.41 -3.15 4.12
C MET A 118 4.22 -4.67 4.06
N ASN A 119 3.05 -5.11 4.54
CA ASN A 119 2.67 -6.51 4.46
C ASN A 119 2.16 -6.84 3.05
N GLY A 120 2.93 -7.48 2.25
CA GLY A 120 2.52 -7.92 0.90
C GLY A 120 3.24 -9.18 0.47
N GLN A 121 4.43 -9.42 1.03
CA GLN A 121 5.28 -10.57 0.71
C GLN A 121 5.77 -11.31 1.97
N ILE A 122 5.34 -10.85 3.15
CA ILE A 122 5.81 -11.34 4.44
C ILE A 122 4.64 -11.95 5.18
N ASP A 123 4.84 -13.11 5.78
CA ASP A 123 3.86 -13.70 6.69
C ASP A 123 3.79 -12.90 7.99
N ALA A 124 2.81 -11.98 8.07
CA ALA A 124 2.60 -11.14 9.23
C ALA A 124 2.26 -11.97 10.49
N ALA A 125 1.59 -13.12 10.33
CA ALA A 125 1.25 -13.97 11.46
C ALA A 125 2.51 -14.59 12.07
N ASP A 126 3.43 -15.06 11.26
CA ASP A 126 4.72 -15.57 11.75
C ASP A 126 5.55 -14.45 12.38
N MET A 127 5.55 -13.25 11.82
CA MET A 127 6.24 -12.11 12.43
C MET A 127 5.68 -11.72 13.78
N ALA A 128 4.35 -11.69 13.90
CA ALA A 128 3.69 -11.41 15.18
C ALA A 128 4.00 -12.47 16.22
N ARG A 129 3.91 -13.76 15.87
CA ARG A 129 4.23 -14.89 16.77
C ARG A 129 5.69 -14.88 17.23
N ASN A 130 6.61 -14.44 16.37
CA ASN A 130 8.03 -14.31 16.71
C ASN A 130 8.36 -13.02 17.45
N GLY A 131 7.36 -12.15 17.72
CA GLY A 131 7.55 -10.91 18.47
C GLY A 131 8.27 -9.80 17.68
N TYR A 132 8.27 -9.86 16.35
CA TYR A 132 8.86 -8.83 15.49
C TYR A 132 7.89 -7.67 15.23
N LEU A 133 6.60 -7.87 15.43
CA LEU A 133 5.58 -6.83 15.28
C LEU A 133 5.12 -6.34 16.65
N GLN A 134 4.96 -5.03 16.76
CA GLN A 134 4.39 -4.42 17.95
C GLN A 134 2.87 -4.48 17.90
N GLU A 135 2.25 -4.84 19.01
CA GLU A 135 0.80 -4.71 19.19
C GLU A 135 0.38 -3.22 19.11
N LEU A 136 -0.64 -2.95 18.31
CA LEU A 136 -1.21 -1.63 18.10
C LEU A 136 -2.55 -1.43 18.82
N THR A 137 -3.07 -2.45 19.50
CA THR A 137 -4.31 -2.39 20.27
C THR A 137 -4.21 -1.31 21.35
N GLY A 138 -5.13 -0.35 21.34
CA GLY A 138 -5.14 0.79 22.26
C GLY A 138 -4.18 1.95 21.91
N ILE A 139 -3.36 1.82 20.85
CA ILE A 139 -2.60 2.94 20.27
C ILE A 139 -3.46 3.68 19.25
N LEU A 140 -4.34 2.93 18.57
CA LEU A 140 -5.28 3.47 17.58
C LEU A 140 -6.61 3.70 18.29
N ASP A 141 -7.09 4.93 18.25
CA ASP A 141 -8.43 5.26 18.76
C ASP A 141 -9.51 4.77 17.80
N ASP A 142 -10.52 4.06 18.31
CA ASP A 142 -11.69 3.59 17.53
C ASP A 142 -12.50 4.74 16.89
N GLY A 143 -12.18 5.99 17.21
CA GLY A 143 -12.89 7.20 16.78
C GLY A 143 -12.39 7.89 15.53
N ASP A 144 -11.25 7.50 14.97
CA ASP A 144 -10.55 8.27 13.94
C ASP A 144 -11.07 8.07 12.50
N GLY A 145 -12.31 7.62 12.35
CA GLY A 145 -12.94 7.47 11.04
C GLY A 145 -12.35 6.35 10.19
N LEU A 146 -11.61 5.43 10.80
CA LEU A 146 -11.09 4.25 10.13
C LEU A 146 -12.25 3.27 9.85
N TRP A 147 -12.26 2.71 8.66
CA TRP A 147 -13.26 1.72 8.29
C TRP A 147 -13.05 0.44 9.10
N THR A 148 -13.95 0.17 10.03
CA THR A 148 -13.85 -0.95 11.00
C THR A 148 -13.65 -2.30 10.30
N ALA A 149 -14.37 -2.57 9.21
CA ALA A 149 -14.22 -3.82 8.47
C ALA A 149 -12.83 -3.98 7.84
N ALA A 150 -12.18 -2.87 7.43
CA ALA A 150 -10.81 -2.93 6.91
C ALA A 150 -9.79 -3.17 8.03
N MET A 151 -10.07 -2.66 9.24
CA MET A 151 -9.18 -2.86 10.40
C MET A 151 -9.10 -4.33 10.84
N GLU A 152 -10.13 -5.14 10.55
CA GLU A 152 -10.08 -6.58 10.82
C GLU A 152 -8.96 -7.28 10.03
N CYS A 153 -8.61 -6.78 8.82
CA CYS A 153 -7.49 -7.31 8.03
C CYS A 153 -6.11 -7.11 8.69
N GLY A 154 -6.00 -6.19 9.63
CA GLY A 154 -4.78 -5.95 10.40
C GLY A 154 -4.66 -6.76 11.67
N LYS A 155 -5.65 -7.61 11.98
CA LYS A 155 -5.67 -8.44 13.19
C LYS A 155 -5.09 -9.83 12.94
N ILE A 156 -4.33 -10.29 13.91
CA ILE A 156 -3.81 -11.65 14.00
C ILE A 156 -4.20 -12.18 15.36
N ASP A 157 -4.93 -13.29 15.38
CA ASP A 157 -5.46 -13.90 16.63
C ASP A 157 -6.22 -12.89 17.53
N GLY A 158 -6.95 -11.94 16.91
CA GLY A 158 -7.74 -10.92 17.60
C GLY A 158 -6.96 -9.68 18.07
N VAL A 159 -5.65 -9.64 17.85
CA VAL A 159 -4.75 -8.53 18.21
C VAL A 159 -4.40 -7.73 16.98
N THR A 160 -4.48 -6.40 17.04
CA THR A 160 -4.12 -5.52 15.92
C THR A 160 -2.62 -5.34 15.82
N TYR A 161 -2.03 -5.74 14.71
CA TYR A 161 -0.61 -5.56 14.37
C TYR A 161 -0.37 -4.70 13.13
N GLY A 162 -1.41 -4.45 12.36
CA GLY A 162 -1.30 -3.70 11.13
C GLY A 162 -2.45 -2.73 10.90
N ILE A 163 -2.21 -1.74 10.05
CA ILE A 163 -3.20 -0.74 9.64
C ILE A 163 -3.34 -0.83 8.12
N PRO A 164 -4.53 -1.04 7.59
CA PRO A 164 -4.76 -0.98 6.15
C PRO A 164 -4.58 0.46 5.67
N TYR A 165 -3.69 0.68 4.71
CA TYR A 165 -3.48 2.00 4.10
C TYR A 165 -4.36 2.21 2.86
N ALA A 166 -4.87 1.14 2.27
CA ALA A 166 -5.76 1.15 1.12
C ALA A 166 -6.63 -0.10 1.12
N GLY A 167 -7.78 -0.01 0.49
CA GLY A 167 -8.68 -1.14 0.24
C GLY A 167 -9.22 -1.08 -1.17
N GLN A 168 -9.45 -2.24 -1.76
CA GLN A 168 -10.10 -2.38 -3.06
C GLN A 168 -11.40 -3.14 -2.88
N LEU A 169 -12.50 -2.54 -3.36
CA LEU A 169 -13.80 -3.20 -3.38
C LEU A 169 -14.02 -3.83 -4.75
N PHE A 170 -14.26 -5.11 -4.75
CA PHE A 170 -14.70 -5.82 -5.94
C PHE A 170 -16.21 -5.97 -5.92
N PHE A 171 -16.85 -5.57 -6.98
CA PHE A 171 -18.29 -5.74 -7.14
C PHE A 171 -18.62 -6.10 -8.58
N SER A 172 -19.70 -6.86 -8.75
CA SER A 172 -20.24 -7.22 -10.06
C SER A 172 -21.53 -6.47 -10.28
N THR A 173 -21.71 -5.91 -11.47
CA THR A 173 -22.95 -5.28 -11.88
C THR A 173 -23.70 -6.22 -12.84
N TYR A 174 -24.97 -6.37 -12.62
CA TYR A 174 -25.82 -7.24 -13.43
C TYR A 174 -26.99 -6.47 -14.02
N SER A 175 -27.41 -6.88 -15.21
CA SER A 175 -28.69 -6.42 -15.76
C SER A 175 -29.83 -6.86 -14.87
N GLN A 176 -30.75 -5.95 -14.55
CA GLN A 176 -31.95 -6.27 -13.79
C GLN A 176 -32.80 -7.38 -14.45
N LYS A 177 -32.74 -7.52 -15.79
CA LYS A 177 -33.38 -8.62 -16.52
C LYS A 177 -32.77 -9.98 -16.14
N LEU A 178 -31.47 -10.05 -15.92
CA LEU A 178 -30.80 -11.28 -15.51
C LEU A 178 -31.11 -11.63 -14.05
N THR A 179 -31.14 -10.65 -13.18
CA THR A 179 -31.39 -10.87 -11.75
C THR A 179 -32.86 -11.11 -11.43
N GLY A 180 -33.78 -10.66 -12.29
CA GLY A 180 -35.21 -10.71 -11.99
C GLY A 180 -35.60 -9.95 -10.72
N GLY A 181 -34.76 -8.95 -10.31
CA GLY A 181 -34.99 -8.19 -9.11
C GLY A 181 -34.53 -8.86 -7.80
N ARG A 182 -33.78 -9.95 -7.88
CA ARG A 182 -33.21 -10.62 -6.67
C ARG A 182 -32.09 -9.79 -6.07
N GLU A 183 -32.03 -9.74 -4.74
CA GLU A 183 -31.01 -9.02 -3.97
C GLU A 183 -29.79 -9.88 -3.62
N SER A 184 -29.91 -11.20 -3.68
CA SER A 184 -28.83 -12.14 -3.41
C SER A 184 -28.94 -13.39 -4.27
N TRP A 185 -27.81 -14.05 -4.50
CA TRP A 185 -27.68 -15.25 -5.31
C TRP A 185 -26.72 -16.23 -4.68
N THR A 186 -27.04 -17.51 -4.79
CA THR A 186 -26.00 -18.53 -4.67
C THR A 186 -25.24 -18.63 -6.00
N ILE A 187 -23.99 -19.08 -5.96
CA ILE A 187 -23.18 -19.31 -7.17
C ILE A 187 -23.91 -20.22 -8.15
N ARG A 188 -24.60 -21.24 -7.67
CA ARG A 188 -25.39 -22.17 -8.51
C ARG A 188 -26.52 -21.45 -9.25
N GLU A 189 -27.28 -20.62 -8.55
CA GLU A 189 -28.35 -19.83 -9.15
C GLU A 189 -27.82 -18.84 -10.18
N PHE A 190 -26.70 -18.18 -9.89
CA PHE A 190 -26.04 -17.30 -10.83
C PHE A 190 -25.62 -18.04 -12.11
N ILE A 191 -24.95 -19.18 -12.01
CA ILE A 191 -24.53 -19.99 -13.16
C ILE A 191 -25.76 -20.44 -13.96
N GLN A 192 -26.85 -20.84 -13.30
CA GLN A 192 -28.10 -21.25 -14.00
C GLN A 192 -28.75 -20.08 -14.75
N ALA A 193 -28.80 -18.90 -14.12
CA ALA A 193 -29.34 -17.70 -14.74
C ALA A 193 -28.54 -17.26 -15.98
N VAL A 194 -27.20 -17.27 -15.86
CA VAL A 194 -26.29 -16.94 -16.97
C VAL A 194 -26.48 -17.95 -18.11
N LYS A 195 -26.50 -19.25 -17.82
CA LYS A 195 -26.73 -20.30 -18.85
C LYS A 195 -28.09 -20.23 -19.53
N ALA A 196 -29.11 -19.72 -18.84
CA ALA A 196 -30.47 -19.56 -19.38
C ALA A 196 -30.65 -18.23 -20.11
N SER A 197 -29.70 -17.35 -20.11
CA SER A 197 -29.75 -16.04 -20.76
C SER A 197 -28.83 -15.99 -21.97
N ASP A 198 -29.14 -15.10 -22.92
CA ASP A 198 -28.25 -14.74 -24.03
C ASP A 198 -27.25 -13.64 -23.58
N ALA A 199 -27.04 -13.51 -22.30
CA ALA A 199 -26.18 -12.44 -21.73
C ALA A 199 -24.72 -12.73 -22.03
N GLU A 200 -24.06 -11.75 -22.61
CA GLU A 200 -22.62 -11.72 -22.76
C GLU A 200 -22.00 -11.21 -21.45
N ILE A 201 -21.08 -11.98 -20.89
CA ILE A 201 -20.33 -11.55 -19.70
C ILE A 201 -19.17 -10.72 -20.19
N LEU A 202 -19.31 -9.39 -20.06
CA LEU A 202 -18.24 -8.45 -20.35
C LEU A 202 -17.37 -8.31 -19.12
N GLN A 203 -16.12 -8.77 -19.22
CA GLN A 203 -15.19 -8.60 -18.14
C GLN A 203 -13.81 -8.16 -18.64
N TYR A 204 -13.23 -7.24 -17.89
CA TYR A 204 -11.91 -6.71 -18.16
C TYR A 204 -10.85 -7.65 -17.55
N GLY A 205 -10.16 -8.40 -18.41
CA GLY A 205 -8.92 -9.09 -18.06
C GLY A 205 -9.00 -10.47 -17.41
N LEU A 206 -10.20 -10.98 -17.07
CA LEU A 206 -10.38 -12.32 -16.49
C LEU A 206 -11.35 -13.14 -17.31
N SER A 207 -11.17 -14.45 -17.40
CA SER A 207 -12.16 -15.35 -17.99
C SER A 207 -13.38 -15.50 -17.08
N GLY A 208 -14.52 -15.89 -17.62
CA GLY A 208 -15.73 -16.12 -16.82
C GLY A 208 -15.54 -17.16 -15.71
N ALA A 209 -14.64 -18.13 -15.90
CA ALA A 209 -14.29 -19.12 -14.88
C ALA A 209 -13.43 -18.51 -13.75
N ASP A 210 -12.50 -17.64 -14.11
CA ASP A 210 -11.62 -16.96 -13.13
C ASP A 210 -12.43 -16.05 -12.21
N ILE A 211 -13.49 -15.41 -12.71
CA ILE A 211 -14.38 -14.57 -11.91
C ILE A 211 -15.06 -15.39 -10.82
N VAL A 212 -15.70 -16.47 -11.22
CA VAL A 212 -16.43 -17.33 -10.29
C VAL A 212 -15.48 -17.91 -9.26
N PHE A 213 -14.25 -18.25 -9.69
CA PHE A 213 -13.25 -18.82 -8.82
C PHE A 213 -12.65 -17.77 -7.87
N TYR A 214 -12.15 -16.64 -8.40
CA TYR A 214 -11.52 -15.62 -7.57
C TYR A 214 -12.50 -14.86 -6.68
N TYR A 215 -13.65 -14.44 -7.21
CA TYR A 215 -14.59 -13.61 -6.47
C TYR A 215 -15.73 -14.39 -5.81
N GLY A 216 -15.97 -15.60 -6.22
CA GLY A 216 -17.03 -16.43 -5.65
C GLY A 216 -16.54 -17.46 -4.63
N LEU A 217 -15.30 -17.90 -4.73
CA LEU A 217 -14.76 -18.98 -3.92
C LEU A 217 -13.56 -18.55 -3.03
N LEU A 218 -12.71 -17.65 -3.50
CA LEU A 218 -11.51 -17.27 -2.76
C LEU A 218 -11.67 -15.99 -1.94
N ASP A 219 -12.55 -15.07 -2.35
CA ASP A 219 -12.64 -13.74 -1.76
C ASP A 219 -13.67 -13.62 -0.63
N ASN A 220 -14.31 -14.69 -0.26
CA ASN A 220 -15.32 -14.70 0.79
C ASN A 220 -14.85 -15.48 2.00
N ASP A 221 -13.85 -15.04 2.72
CA ASP A 221 -13.50 -15.58 4.06
C ASP A 221 -13.77 -17.11 4.26
N ASN A 222 -13.78 -17.84 3.13
CA ASN A 222 -14.08 -19.26 3.09
C ASN A 222 -12.86 -20.08 3.49
N THR A 223 -12.38 -19.81 4.70
CA THR A 223 -11.55 -20.77 5.44
C THR A 223 -12.20 -22.15 5.54
N GLU A 224 -13.52 -22.24 5.28
CA GLU A 224 -14.28 -23.48 5.28
C GLU A 224 -14.13 -24.35 4.01
N LEU A 225 -13.55 -23.82 2.92
CA LEU A 225 -13.32 -24.59 1.70
C LEU A 225 -12.10 -25.48 1.75
N ILE A 226 -11.15 -25.12 2.59
CA ILE A 226 -9.92 -25.89 2.80
C ILE A 226 -9.71 -26.01 4.30
N ASP A 227 -9.83 -27.20 4.83
CA ASP A 227 -9.42 -27.48 6.21
C ASP A 227 -7.89 -27.58 6.25
N TRP A 228 -7.25 -26.43 6.45
CA TRP A 228 -5.80 -26.33 6.55
C TRP A 228 -5.20 -27.14 7.71
N ALA A 229 -5.99 -27.41 8.75
CA ALA A 229 -5.53 -28.19 9.90
C ALA A 229 -5.42 -29.68 9.57
N ASN A 230 -6.29 -30.18 8.69
CA ASN A 230 -6.34 -31.59 8.30
C ASN A 230 -5.87 -31.85 6.86
N GLY A 231 -5.65 -30.81 6.07
CA GLY A 231 -5.19 -30.92 4.68
C GLY A 231 -6.27 -31.46 3.71
N GLU A 232 -7.55 -31.23 4.02
CA GLU A 232 -8.69 -31.65 3.20
C GLU A 232 -9.38 -30.47 2.52
#